data_7df094258f7e2b9bbb0afba535b013ba
#
_entry.id   7df094258f7e2b9bbb0afba535b013ba
#
_cell.length_a   1.000
_cell.length_b   1.000
_cell.length_c   1.000
_cell.angle_alpha   90.00
_cell.angle_beta   90.00
_cell.angle_gamma   90.00
#
_symmetry.space_group_name_H-M   'P 1'
#
loop_
_entity.id
_entity.type
_entity.pdbx_description
1 polymer ?
#
loop_
_entity_poly.entity_id
_entity_poly.type
_entity_poly.pdbx_seq_one_letter_code
_entity_poly.pdbx_strand_id
1 'polypeptide(L)'
;MTEFNDELKELATNMAETMYAAPGVGLAANQVGVLKRIIVIDVSEESNELRVFVNPQVIAHSDELEEFEEGCLSLKGLYEKVKRPERVTVRAQDLDGNPFELEADGLLAVCVQHEIDHLNGIVFIDHLSRLKKDRARVKLRKLRAEKEKEAKNDKVAT
;
A
#
# COMPACT_ATOMS: atom_id res chain seq x y z
N MET A 1 12.27 11.26 -7.89
CA MET A 1 12.04 11.08 -9.35
C MET A 1 11.98 12.41 -10.06
N THR A 2 12.69 12.54 -11.15
CA THR A 2 12.77 13.75 -11.97
C THR A 2 12.43 13.53 -13.43
N GLU A 3 12.28 12.27 -13.85
CA GLU A 3 11.94 11.93 -15.24
C GLU A 3 10.50 11.48 -15.38
N PHE A 4 9.74 12.21 -16.20
CA PHE A 4 8.32 11.96 -16.49
C PHE A 4 8.18 11.58 -17.97
N ASN A 5 8.36 10.30 -18.26
CA ASN A 5 8.41 9.76 -19.61
C ASN A 5 7.41 8.61 -19.80
N ASP A 6 7.43 8.00 -20.97
CA ASP A 6 6.53 6.88 -21.30
C ASP A 6 6.80 5.64 -20.43
N GLU A 7 8.04 5.43 -20.00
CA GLU A 7 8.38 4.33 -19.08
C GLU A 7 7.68 4.49 -17.74
N LEU A 8 7.53 5.72 -17.25
CA LEU A 8 6.79 6.00 -16.00
C LEU A 8 5.31 5.68 -16.18
N LYS A 9 4.71 6.04 -17.31
CA LYS A 9 3.31 5.74 -17.62
C LYS A 9 3.08 4.24 -17.74
N GLU A 10 3.99 3.52 -18.36
CA GLU A 10 3.95 2.06 -18.47
C GLU A 10 4.05 1.40 -17.09
N LEU A 11 4.97 1.87 -16.25
CA LEU A 11 5.10 1.39 -14.86
C LEU A 11 3.80 1.58 -14.09
N ALA A 12 3.18 2.75 -14.17
CA ALA A 12 1.91 3.04 -13.49
C ALA A 12 0.80 2.09 -13.97
N THR A 13 0.71 1.83 -15.27
CA THR A 13 -0.25 0.90 -15.85
C THR A 13 -0.02 -0.53 -15.33
N ASN A 14 1.22 -0.99 -15.32
CA ASN A 14 1.58 -2.32 -14.83
C ASN A 14 1.30 -2.47 -13.33
N MET A 15 1.57 -1.44 -12.54
CA MET A 15 1.25 -1.41 -11.12
C MET A 15 -0.27 -1.49 -10.88
N ALA A 16 -1.05 -0.76 -11.66
CA ALA A 16 -2.51 -0.78 -11.56
C ALA A 16 -3.06 -2.18 -11.88
N GLU A 17 -2.58 -2.82 -12.93
CA GLU A 17 -2.96 -4.19 -13.30
C GLU A 17 -2.64 -5.18 -12.18
N THR A 18 -1.45 -5.08 -11.59
CA THR A 18 -1.03 -5.92 -10.46
C THR A 18 -1.94 -5.71 -9.26
N MET A 19 -2.25 -4.46 -8.93
CA MET A 19 -3.13 -4.11 -7.83
C MET A 19 -4.53 -4.70 -8.02
N TYR A 20 -5.14 -4.50 -9.18
CA TYR A 20 -6.48 -5.02 -9.47
C TYR A 20 -6.54 -6.54 -9.50
N ALA A 21 -5.50 -7.19 -10.00
CA ALA A 21 -5.43 -8.66 -10.03
C ALA A 21 -5.33 -9.29 -8.64
N ALA A 22 -4.82 -8.57 -7.67
CA ALA A 22 -4.53 -9.10 -6.33
C ALA A 22 -5.71 -9.28 -5.35
N PRO A 23 -6.97 -8.86 -5.49
CA PRO A 23 -7.47 -7.51 -5.70
C PRO A 23 -7.15 -6.60 -4.51
N GLY A 24 -6.45 -5.53 -4.77
CA GLY A 24 -6.06 -4.56 -3.76
C GLY A 24 -6.60 -3.16 -4.08
N VAL A 25 -6.47 -2.24 -3.12
CA VAL A 25 -6.89 -0.84 -3.28
C VAL A 25 -5.71 0.11 -3.41
N GLY A 26 -4.49 -0.36 -3.17
CA GLY A 26 -3.27 0.44 -3.28
C GLY A 26 -2.03 -0.42 -3.51
N LEU A 27 -1.01 0.17 -4.12
CA LEU A 27 0.28 -0.48 -4.36
C LEU A 27 1.37 0.58 -4.49
N ALA A 28 2.51 0.35 -3.84
CA ALA A 28 3.71 1.16 -3.97
C ALA A 28 4.74 0.46 -4.87
N ALA A 29 5.54 1.22 -5.61
CA ALA A 29 6.48 0.68 -6.58
C ALA A 29 7.49 -0.31 -5.99
N ASN A 30 7.97 -0.05 -4.77
CA ASN A 30 8.93 -0.95 -4.11
C ASN A 30 8.33 -2.32 -3.75
N GLN A 31 7.02 -2.48 -3.71
CA GLN A 31 6.36 -3.77 -3.51
C GLN A 31 6.47 -4.69 -4.74
N VAL A 32 6.75 -4.13 -5.90
CA VAL A 32 7.00 -4.88 -7.14
C VAL A 32 8.47 -4.82 -7.56
N GLY A 33 9.36 -4.50 -6.63
CA GLY A 33 10.80 -4.51 -6.85
C GLY A 33 11.36 -3.29 -7.59
N VAL A 34 10.59 -2.22 -7.71
CA VAL A 34 11.01 -1.00 -8.42
C VAL A 34 11.30 0.11 -7.41
N LEU A 35 12.52 0.65 -7.45
CA LEU A 35 12.96 1.71 -6.55
C LEU A 35 12.61 3.11 -7.09
N LYS A 36 11.34 3.37 -7.27
CA LYS A 36 10.80 4.66 -7.69
C LYS A 36 9.69 5.10 -6.73
N ARG A 37 9.57 6.40 -6.51
CA ARG A 37 8.57 6.96 -5.58
C ARG A 37 7.25 7.20 -6.31
N ILE A 38 6.51 6.11 -6.55
CA ILE A 38 5.19 6.14 -7.19
C ILE A 38 4.26 5.17 -6.46
N ILE A 39 3.02 5.60 -6.24
CA ILE A 39 1.95 4.76 -5.71
C ILE A 39 0.71 4.87 -6.60
N VAL A 40 -0.08 3.80 -6.64
CA VAL A 40 -1.37 3.77 -7.30
C VAL A 40 -2.43 3.39 -6.27
N ILE A 41 -3.58 4.05 -6.32
CA ILE A 41 -4.69 3.83 -5.39
C ILE A 41 -6.01 3.89 -6.14
N ASP A 42 -6.90 2.95 -5.85
CA ASP A 42 -8.29 3.00 -6.27
C ASP A 42 -9.15 2.43 -5.13
N VAL A 43 -9.84 3.33 -4.43
CA VAL A 43 -10.76 2.99 -3.31
C VAL A 43 -12.22 3.00 -3.75
N SER A 44 -12.50 3.18 -5.05
CA SER A 44 -13.85 3.16 -5.59
C SER A 44 -14.45 1.75 -5.55
N GLU A 45 -15.77 1.67 -5.40
CA GLU A 45 -16.49 0.38 -5.38
C GLU A 45 -16.44 -0.34 -6.72
N GLU A 46 -16.40 0.41 -7.82
CA GLU A 46 -16.41 -0.13 -9.19
C GLU A 46 -15.03 -0.28 -9.82
N SER A 47 -13.97 0.01 -9.08
CA SER A 47 -12.57 -0.06 -9.55
C SER A 47 -12.33 0.76 -10.83
N ASN A 48 -12.90 1.96 -10.89
CA ASN A 48 -12.87 2.86 -12.05
C ASN A 48 -12.35 4.27 -11.74
N GLU A 49 -11.77 4.48 -10.55
CA GLU A 49 -11.22 5.78 -10.13
C GLU A 49 -9.76 5.64 -9.70
N LEU A 50 -8.93 5.20 -10.63
CA LEU A 50 -7.49 5.07 -10.38
C LEU A 50 -6.83 6.42 -10.14
N ARG A 51 -6.08 6.51 -9.05
CA ARG A 51 -5.26 7.67 -8.72
C ARG A 51 -3.79 7.28 -8.73
N VAL A 52 -2.96 8.10 -9.37
CA VAL A 52 -1.51 7.92 -9.42
C VAL A 52 -0.83 9.10 -8.72
N PHE A 53 0.07 8.78 -7.79
CA PHE A 53 0.83 9.78 -7.04
C PHE A 53 2.32 9.54 -7.28
N VAL A 54 2.98 10.50 -7.91
CA VAL A 54 4.44 10.50 -8.09
C VAL A 54 5.06 11.44 -7.08
N ASN A 55 6.12 11.00 -6.42
CA ASN A 55 6.77 11.73 -5.34
C ASN A 55 5.80 12.20 -4.24
N PRO A 56 4.93 11.32 -3.71
CA PRO A 56 3.93 11.73 -2.75
C PRO A 56 4.54 12.09 -1.40
N GLN A 57 3.95 13.10 -0.75
CA GLN A 57 4.36 13.57 0.56
C GLN A 57 3.14 14.03 1.35
N VAL A 58 3.02 13.61 2.59
CA VAL A 58 2.01 14.15 3.52
C VAL A 58 2.53 15.46 4.06
N ILE A 59 1.83 16.57 3.74
CA ILE A 59 2.23 17.92 4.16
C ILE A 59 1.42 18.46 5.33
N ALA A 60 0.27 17.86 5.62
CA ALA A 60 -0.57 18.22 6.76
C ALA A 60 -1.43 17.02 7.14
N HIS A 61 -1.77 16.93 8.43
CA HIS A 61 -2.68 15.90 8.93
C HIS A 61 -3.53 16.44 10.08
N SER A 62 -4.68 15.83 10.33
CA SER A 62 -5.52 16.16 11.47
C SER A 62 -4.90 15.61 12.76
N ASP A 63 -5.23 16.22 13.90
CA ASP A 63 -4.87 15.70 15.23
C ASP A 63 -5.78 14.53 15.62
N GLU A 64 -6.97 14.48 15.05
CA GLU A 64 -7.93 13.40 15.26
C GLU A 64 -7.43 12.14 14.58
N LEU A 65 -7.43 11.02 15.32
CA LEU A 65 -7.04 9.71 14.82
C LEU A 65 -8.27 8.84 14.63
N GLU A 66 -8.23 8.00 13.61
CA GLU A 66 -9.25 7.00 13.35
C GLU A 66 -8.60 5.63 13.27
N GLU A 67 -9.29 4.61 13.77
CA GLU A 67 -8.79 3.25 13.79
C GLU A 67 -9.37 2.47 12.62
N PHE A 68 -8.48 1.90 11.79
CA PHE A 68 -8.86 1.09 10.64
C PHE A 68 -8.16 -0.26 10.68
N GLU A 69 -8.85 -1.30 10.22
CA GLU A 69 -8.24 -2.59 10.00
C GLU A 69 -7.43 -2.52 8.69
N GLU A 70 -6.12 -2.75 8.80
CA GLU A 70 -5.21 -2.68 7.67
C GLU A 70 -4.61 -4.05 7.36
N GLY A 71 -4.47 -4.31 6.07
CA GLY A 71 -3.73 -5.43 5.54
C GLY A 71 -2.83 -4.93 4.40
N CYS A 72 -1.99 -5.78 3.88
CA CYS A 72 -1.07 -5.44 2.81
C CYS A 72 -0.92 -6.62 1.85
N LEU A 73 -0.78 -6.34 0.55
CA LEU A 73 -0.54 -7.39 -0.46
C LEU A 73 0.75 -8.16 -0.20
N SER A 74 1.75 -7.49 0.40
CA SER A 74 3.02 -8.12 0.78
C SER A 74 2.93 -8.98 2.06
N LEU A 75 1.84 -8.82 2.83
CA LEU A 75 1.60 -9.51 4.11
C LEU A 75 0.22 -10.18 4.11
N LYS A 76 -0.03 -11.02 3.11
CA LYS A 76 -1.32 -11.68 2.92
C LYS A 76 -1.76 -12.50 4.14
N GLY A 77 -3.02 -12.34 4.51
CA GLY A 77 -3.63 -13.04 5.64
C GLY A 77 -3.42 -12.38 6.99
N LEU A 78 -2.68 -11.27 7.04
CA LEU A 78 -2.48 -10.49 8.25
C LEU A 78 -3.27 -9.19 8.19
N TYR A 79 -4.16 -8.98 9.16
CA TYR A 79 -4.98 -7.77 9.30
C TYR A 79 -4.93 -7.34 10.75
N GLU A 80 -4.67 -6.05 10.99
CA GLU A 80 -4.64 -5.46 12.33
C GLU A 80 -5.23 -4.06 12.31
N LYS A 81 -5.78 -3.63 13.44
CA LYS A 81 -6.28 -2.27 13.59
C LYS A 81 -5.13 -1.31 13.85
N VAL A 82 -5.05 -0.27 13.02
CA VAL A 82 -4.02 0.77 13.10
C VAL A 82 -4.68 2.12 13.28
N LYS A 83 -4.13 2.94 14.17
CA LYS A 83 -4.56 4.33 14.35
C LYS A 83 -3.77 5.24 13.42
N ARG A 84 -4.49 6.03 12.62
CA ARG A 84 -3.90 7.00 11.70
C ARG A 84 -4.66 8.32 11.76
N PRO A 85 -4.03 9.45 11.40
CA PRO A 85 -4.78 10.68 11.21
C PRO A 85 -5.99 10.47 10.31
N GLU A 86 -7.14 10.98 10.72
CA GLU A 86 -8.41 10.85 10.01
C GLU A 86 -8.38 11.56 8.65
N ARG A 87 -7.70 12.70 8.59
CA ARG A 87 -7.56 13.51 7.37
C ARG A 87 -6.11 13.87 7.14
N VAL A 88 -5.71 13.84 5.88
CA VAL A 88 -4.36 14.24 5.44
C VAL A 88 -4.44 15.08 4.19
N THR A 89 -3.46 15.97 4.03
CA THR A 89 -3.22 16.66 2.77
C THR A 89 -1.95 16.09 2.16
N VAL A 90 -2.06 15.63 0.93
CA VAL A 90 -0.96 15.01 0.19
C VAL A 90 -0.55 15.92 -0.96
N ARG A 91 0.74 16.22 -1.06
CA ARG A 91 1.33 16.85 -2.23
C ARG A 91 2.00 15.78 -3.06
N ALA A 92 1.75 15.78 -4.35
CA ALA A 92 2.36 14.84 -5.29
C ALA A 92 2.44 15.46 -6.68
N GLN A 93 2.93 14.69 -7.63
CA GLN A 93 2.97 15.07 -9.04
C GLN A 93 2.17 14.01 -9.84
N ASP A 94 1.57 14.44 -10.94
CA ASP A 94 0.95 13.51 -11.88
C ASP A 94 2.00 12.88 -12.81
N LEU A 95 1.57 12.06 -13.75
CA LEU A 95 2.48 11.37 -14.69
C LEU A 95 3.18 12.31 -15.67
N ASP A 96 2.73 13.55 -15.78
CA ASP A 96 3.34 14.58 -16.62
C ASP A 96 4.25 15.53 -15.80
N GLY A 97 4.37 15.29 -14.49
CA GLY A 97 5.20 16.09 -13.60
C GLY A 97 4.51 17.30 -13.00
N ASN A 98 3.22 17.50 -13.25
CA ASN A 98 2.46 18.62 -12.72
C ASN A 98 2.15 18.39 -11.23
N PRO A 99 2.49 19.36 -10.34
CA PRO A 99 2.21 19.21 -8.93
C PRO A 99 0.73 19.40 -8.63
N PHE A 100 0.24 18.68 -7.63
CA PHE A 100 -1.11 18.83 -7.11
C PHE A 100 -1.15 18.57 -5.62
N GLU A 101 -2.18 19.06 -4.96
CA GLU A 101 -2.48 18.76 -3.56
C GLU A 101 -3.86 18.11 -3.47
N LEU A 102 -3.98 17.09 -2.64
CA LEU A 102 -5.22 16.37 -2.41
C LEU A 102 -5.50 16.31 -0.92
N GLU A 103 -6.70 16.76 -0.51
CA GLU A 103 -7.22 16.52 0.82
C GLU A 103 -7.95 15.19 0.82
N ALA A 104 -7.51 14.27 1.67
CA ALA A 104 -8.08 12.92 1.75
C ALA A 104 -8.63 12.65 3.14
N ASP A 105 -9.75 11.94 3.20
CA ASP A 105 -10.34 11.42 4.42
C ASP A 105 -10.77 9.96 4.23
N GLY A 106 -11.26 9.33 5.29
CA GLY A 106 -11.77 7.96 5.23
C GLY A 106 -10.74 6.96 4.70
N LEU A 107 -11.20 6.01 3.88
CA LEU A 107 -10.36 4.94 3.33
C LEU A 107 -9.23 5.49 2.44
N LEU A 108 -9.49 6.54 1.67
CA LEU A 108 -8.45 7.15 0.82
C LEU A 108 -7.29 7.69 1.67
N ALA A 109 -7.56 8.35 2.79
CA ALA A 109 -6.54 8.85 3.71
C ALA A 109 -5.69 7.71 4.27
N VAL A 110 -6.31 6.61 4.67
CA VAL A 110 -5.62 5.42 5.18
C VAL A 110 -4.73 4.81 4.10
N CYS A 111 -5.26 4.60 2.91
CA CYS A 111 -4.52 3.97 1.81
C CYS A 111 -3.32 4.81 1.38
N VAL A 112 -3.48 6.13 1.24
CA VAL A 112 -2.39 7.03 0.90
C VAL A 112 -1.27 6.96 1.92
N GLN A 113 -1.60 7.02 3.21
CA GLN A 113 -0.60 6.94 4.29
C GLN A 113 0.11 5.58 4.30
N HIS A 114 -0.64 4.50 4.13
CA HIS A 114 -0.12 3.14 4.08
C HIS A 114 0.88 2.97 2.93
N GLU A 115 0.55 3.45 1.74
CA GLU A 115 1.41 3.31 0.56
C GLU A 115 2.64 4.23 0.61
N ILE A 116 2.51 5.45 1.17
CA ILE A 116 3.65 6.33 1.41
C ILE A 116 4.61 5.68 2.43
N ASP A 117 4.08 5.04 3.47
CA ASP A 117 4.90 4.29 4.43
C ASP A 117 5.73 3.21 3.73
N HIS A 118 5.15 2.45 2.80
CA HIS A 118 5.88 1.47 2.02
C HIS A 118 7.05 2.08 1.25
N LEU A 119 6.87 3.25 0.64
CA LEU A 119 7.95 3.95 -0.04
C LEU A 119 9.09 4.32 0.90
N ASN A 120 8.81 4.50 2.18
CA ASN A 120 9.78 4.81 3.22
C ASN A 120 10.27 3.56 3.98
N GLY A 121 9.90 2.36 3.51
CA GLY A 121 10.29 1.09 4.14
C GLY A 121 9.51 0.74 5.41
N ILE A 122 8.37 1.39 5.63
CA ILE A 122 7.51 1.18 6.81
C ILE A 122 6.28 0.34 6.40
N VAL A 123 5.97 -0.69 7.16
CA VAL A 123 4.76 -1.50 6.99
C VAL A 123 3.80 -1.24 8.15
N PHE A 124 2.51 -1.57 7.97
CA PHE A 124 1.48 -1.23 8.98
C PHE A 124 1.77 -1.81 10.37
N ILE A 125 2.43 -2.95 10.48
CA ILE A 125 2.79 -3.54 11.77
C ILE A 125 3.76 -2.67 12.58
N ASP A 126 4.52 -1.78 11.93
CA ASP A 126 5.44 -0.85 12.61
C ASP A 126 4.69 0.22 13.42
N HIS A 127 3.41 0.43 13.15
CA HIS A 127 2.54 1.34 13.90
C HIS A 127 1.86 0.66 15.10
N LEU A 128 2.07 -0.63 15.29
CA LEU A 128 1.47 -1.41 16.37
C LEU A 128 2.31 -1.33 17.64
N SER A 129 1.68 -1.60 18.80
CA SER A 129 2.41 -1.80 20.04
C SER A 129 3.36 -3.01 19.91
N ARG A 130 4.39 -3.06 20.77
CA ARG A 130 5.36 -4.17 20.77
C ARG A 130 4.68 -5.54 20.87
N LEU A 131 3.67 -5.67 21.74
CA LEU A 131 2.93 -6.91 21.90
C LEU A 131 2.18 -7.31 20.62
N LYS A 132 1.52 -6.36 19.98
CA LYS A 132 0.82 -6.60 18.71
C LYS A 132 1.80 -6.93 17.57
N LYS A 133 2.95 -6.27 17.52
CA LYS A 133 4.02 -6.59 16.56
C LYS A 133 4.49 -8.04 16.72
N ASP A 134 4.74 -8.48 17.93
CA ASP A 134 5.20 -9.84 18.19
C ASP A 134 4.14 -10.88 17.79
N ARG A 135 2.87 -10.62 18.09
CA ARG A 135 1.74 -11.47 17.67
C ARG A 135 1.62 -11.53 16.15
N ALA A 136 1.77 -10.39 15.47
CA ALA A 136 1.72 -10.31 14.01
C ALA A 136 2.85 -11.12 13.37
N ARG A 137 4.06 -11.03 13.89
CA ARG A 137 5.22 -11.81 13.41
C ARG A 137 5.01 -13.30 13.57
N VAL A 138 4.48 -13.74 14.70
CA VAL A 138 4.16 -15.15 14.94
C VAL A 138 3.11 -15.65 13.96
N LYS A 139 2.05 -14.87 13.73
CA LYS A 139 0.99 -15.20 12.76
C LYS A 139 1.54 -15.31 11.35
N LEU A 140 2.41 -14.40 10.92
CA LEU A 140 3.07 -14.45 9.61
C LEU A 140 3.93 -15.71 9.44
N ARG A 141 4.66 -16.12 10.46
CA ARG A 141 5.47 -17.35 10.42
C ARG A 141 4.58 -18.58 10.22
N LYS A 142 3.45 -18.64 10.93
CA LYS A 142 2.49 -19.75 10.78
C LYS A 142 1.89 -19.80 9.37
N LEU A 143 1.51 -18.65 8.82
CA LEU A 143 0.96 -18.57 7.46
C LEU A 143 1.98 -19.00 6.41
N ARG A 144 3.24 -18.63 6.56
CA ARG A 144 4.32 -19.08 5.66
C ARG A 144 4.55 -20.58 5.76
N ALA A 145 4.57 -21.13 6.97
CA ALA A 145 4.74 -22.56 7.19
C ALA A 145 3.60 -23.39 6.57
N GLU A 146 2.35 -22.90 6.68
CA GLU A 146 1.19 -23.55 6.04
C GLU A 146 1.32 -23.54 4.53
N LYS A 147 1.73 -22.44 3.92
CA LYS A 147 1.97 -22.33 2.47
C LYS A 147 3.05 -23.30 1.99
N GLU A 148 4.15 -23.41 2.71
CA GLU A 148 5.22 -24.34 2.38
C GLU A 148 4.74 -25.79 2.46
N LYS A 149 3.91 -26.11 3.45
CA LYS A 149 3.34 -27.43 3.64
C LYS A 149 2.35 -27.79 2.51
N GLU A 150 1.50 -26.86 2.11
CA GLU A 150 0.59 -27.02 0.97
C GLU A 150 1.37 -27.23 -0.34
N ALA A 151 2.40 -26.42 -0.57
CA ALA A 151 3.25 -26.56 -1.76
C ALA A 151 3.96 -27.92 -1.83
N LYS A 152 4.42 -28.47 -0.69
CA LYS A 152 5.01 -29.81 -0.62
C LYS A 152 3.98 -30.90 -0.89
N ASN A 153 2.76 -30.77 -0.36
CA ASN A 153 1.68 -31.73 -0.57
C ASN A 153 1.24 -31.74 -2.04
N ASP A 154 1.14 -30.58 -2.68
CA ASP A 154 0.81 -30.48 -4.11
C ASP A 154 1.87 -31.13 -4.99
N LYS A 155 3.15 -31.01 -4.66
CA LYS A 155 4.25 -31.69 -5.36
C LYS A 155 4.23 -33.20 -5.20
N VAL A 156 3.79 -33.69 -4.05
CA VAL A 156 3.70 -35.14 -3.78
C VAL A 156 2.45 -35.75 -4.43
N ALA A 157 1.39 -34.96 -4.64
CA ALA A 157 0.15 -35.41 -5.28
C ALA A 157 0.24 -35.49 -6.82
N THR A 158 1.30 -34.97 -7.39
CA THR A 158 1.58 -35.05 -8.84
C THR A 158 2.65 -36.09 -9.12
#